data_0937c309dd0e8fc1fe595674c3c7209f
#
_entry.id   0937c309dd0e8fc1fe595674c3c7209f
#
_cell.length_a   1.000
_cell.length_b   1.000
_cell.length_c   1.000
_cell.angle_alpha   90.00
_cell.angle_beta   90.00
_cell.angle_gamma   90.00
#
_symmetry.space_group_name_H-M   'P 1'
#
loop_
_entity.id
_entity.type
_entity.pdbx_description
1 polymer ?
#
loop_
_entity_poly.entity_id
_entity_poly.type
_entity_poly.pdbx_seq_one_letter_code
_entity_poly.pdbx_strand_id
1 'polypeptide(L)'
;FVNQDAYDKFLLSKEDYELLKEVEKEQEKLKKNAEKKKEGSKEEKKESKDIIMELDGIQDRIVRLTPNSSTLGTAIIDQKGENLYYSAAFEKGMDLWKIELRNKNVKLLNKGVGNVYFEISKDGKSIFLLGSRIQKMDAASGKLTPISYNTDLEMNLAAEREAMFEHVYKQQ
;
A
#
# COMPACT_ATOMS: atom_id res chain seq x y z
N PHE A 1 14.54 -0.31 -6.84
CA PHE A 1 14.43 -1.77 -6.69
C PHE A 1 15.61 -2.30 -5.89
N VAL A 2 15.38 -3.33 -5.09
CA VAL A 2 16.38 -3.86 -4.13
C VAL A 2 17.42 -4.75 -4.81
N ASN A 3 17.11 -5.35 -5.94
CA ASN A 3 18.01 -6.17 -6.74
C ASN A 3 17.75 -6.04 -8.24
N GLN A 4 18.68 -6.51 -9.06
CA GLN A 4 18.60 -6.40 -10.51
C GLN A 4 17.45 -7.23 -11.09
N ASP A 5 17.22 -8.44 -10.58
CA ASP A 5 16.14 -9.32 -11.05
C ASP A 5 14.74 -8.66 -10.89
N ALA A 6 14.50 -8.01 -9.76
CA ALA A 6 13.24 -7.28 -9.53
C ALA A 6 13.10 -6.08 -10.48
N TYR A 7 14.18 -5.40 -10.80
CA TYR A 7 14.19 -4.29 -11.75
C TYR A 7 13.91 -4.76 -13.16
N ASP A 8 14.59 -5.81 -13.61
CA ASP A 8 14.39 -6.39 -14.94
C ASP A 8 12.96 -6.92 -15.12
N LYS A 9 12.42 -7.60 -14.12
CA LYS A 9 11.01 -8.02 -14.11
C LYS A 9 10.03 -6.86 -14.18
N PHE A 10 10.36 -5.72 -13.59
CA PHE A 10 9.54 -4.51 -13.66
C PHE A 10 9.54 -3.91 -15.07
N LEU A 11 10.66 -3.98 -15.79
CA LEU A 11 10.78 -3.44 -17.15
C LEU A 11 10.05 -4.26 -18.21
N LEU A 12 9.71 -5.52 -17.93
CA LEU A 12 8.96 -6.38 -18.86
C LEU A 12 7.62 -5.75 -19.25
N SER A 13 7.21 -5.99 -20.51
CA SER A 13 5.85 -5.68 -20.94
C SER A 13 4.82 -6.46 -20.12
N LYS A 14 3.55 -6.07 -20.19
CA LYS A 14 2.49 -6.82 -19.49
C LYS A 14 2.42 -8.27 -19.99
N GLU A 15 2.52 -8.47 -21.29
CA GLU A 15 2.45 -9.79 -21.94
C GLU A 15 3.62 -10.68 -21.51
N ASP A 16 4.85 -10.17 -21.58
CA ASP A 16 6.05 -10.92 -21.16
C ASP A 16 6.01 -11.27 -19.67
N TYR A 17 5.48 -10.38 -18.84
CA TYR A 17 5.35 -10.64 -17.41
C TYR A 17 4.27 -11.68 -17.09
N GLU A 18 3.16 -11.70 -17.82
CA GLU A 18 2.14 -12.74 -17.68
C GLU A 18 2.69 -14.11 -18.07
N LEU A 19 3.43 -14.18 -19.18
CA LEU A 19 4.14 -15.40 -19.61
C LEU A 19 5.14 -15.88 -18.54
N LEU A 20 5.93 -14.95 -18.00
CA LEU A 20 6.89 -15.29 -16.93
C LEU A 20 6.19 -15.85 -15.68
N LYS A 21 5.06 -15.25 -15.30
CA LYS A 21 4.23 -15.77 -14.17
C LYS A 21 3.67 -17.18 -14.44
N GLU A 22 3.31 -17.46 -15.67
CA GLU A 22 2.82 -18.80 -16.04
C GLU A 22 3.94 -19.84 -15.93
N VAL A 23 5.12 -19.52 -16.46
CA VAL A 23 6.30 -20.38 -16.36
C VAL A 23 6.72 -20.60 -14.89
N GLU A 24 6.74 -19.55 -14.09
CA GLU A 24 7.06 -19.67 -12.64
C GLU A 24 6.04 -20.58 -11.92
N LYS A 25 4.73 -20.44 -12.21
CA LYS A 25 3.68 -21.30 -11.64
C LYS A 25 3.82 -22.76 -12.07
N GLU A 26 4.19 -23.01 -13.31
CA GLU A 26 4.42 -24.38 -13.79
C GLU A 26 5.65 -25.01 -13.12
N GLN A 27 6.71 -24.25 -12.98
CA GLN A 27 7.89 -24.71 -12.26
C GLN A 27 7.63 -25.00 -10.79
N GLU A 28 6.84 -24.16 -10.11
CA GLU A 28 6.42 -24.42 -8.73
C GLU A 28 5.55 -25.66 -8.61
N LYS A 29 4.64 -25.91 -9.56
CA LYS A 29 3.83 -27.12 -9.58
C LYS A 29 4.71 -28.37 -9.78
N LEU A 30 5.68 -28.30 -10.68
CA LEU A 30 6.61 -29.40 -10.93
C LEU A 30 7.47 -29.70 -9.69
N LYS A 31 7.97 -28.65 -9.01
CA LYS A 31 8.72 -28.81 -7.74
C LYS A 31 7.88 -29.43 -6.66
N LYS A 32 6.65 -28.94 -6.43
CA LYS A 32 5.72 -29.49 -5.44
C LYS A 32 5.32 -30.95 -5.74
N ASN A 33 5.20 -31.30 -7.01
CA ASN A 33 4.91 -32.68 -7.41
C ASN A 33 6.11 -33.62 -7.25
N ALA A 34 7.32 -33.09 -7.43
CA ALA A 34 8.56 -33.86 -7.17
C ALA A 34 8.81 -34.07 -5.67
N GLU A 35 8.48 -33.09 -4.84
CA GLU A 35 8.60 -33.17 -3.38
C GLU A 35 7.55 -34.10 -2.75
N LYS A 36 6.29 -34.06 -3.25
CA LYS A 36 5.24 -34.99 -2.79
C LYS A 36 5.52 -36.46 -3.06
N LYS A 37 6.44 -36.79 -3.97
CA LYS A 37 6.89 -38.16 -4.21
C LYS A 37 7.97 -38.62 -3.25
N LYS A 38 8.52 -37.75 -2.41
CA LYS A 38 9.67 -38.08 -1.53
C LYS A 38 9.38 -38.14 -0.05
N GLU A 39 8.30 -37.53 0.48
CA GLU A 39 8.03 -37.63 1.93
C GLU A 39 6.57 -37.38 2.30
N GLY A 40 6.09 -38.22 3.27
CA GLY A 40 4.86 -37.98 4.00
C GLY A 40 5.06 -36.94 5.09
N SER A 41 4.06 -36.11 5.25
CA SER A 41 3.75 -35.25 6.40
C SER A 41 4.90 -34.43 7.02
N LYS A 42 4.93 -33.17 6.64
CA LYS A 42 5.23 -32.06 7.56
C LYS A 42 4.57 -30.79 7.00
N GLU A 43 3.77 -30.12 7.82
CA GLU A 43 3.26 -28.77 7.55
C GLU A 43 4.45 -27.83 7.36
N GLU A 44 4.68 -27.38 6.13
CA GLU A 44 5.67 -26.35 5.86
C GLU A 44 5.16 -24.99 6.36
N LYS A 45 5.76 -24.51 7.44
CA LYS A 45 5.82 -23.08 7.71
C LYS A 45 6.46 -22.43 6.49
N LYS A 46 5.75 -21.52 5.83
CA LYS A 46 6.36 -20.62 4.84
C LYS A 46 7.45 -19.83 5.55
N GLU A 47 8.70 -20.26 5.41
CA GLU A 47 9.84 -19.45 5.80
C GLU A 47 9.83 -18.19 4.95
N SER A 48 9.79 -17.04 5.61
CA SER A 48 9.99 -15.76 4.95
C SER A 48 11.40 -15.77 4.37
N LYS A 49 11.53 -15.72 3.05
CA LYS A 49 12.85 -15.57 2.42
C LYS A 49 13.40 -14.20 2.81
N ASP A 50 14.62 -14.18 3.31
CA ASP A 50 15.31 -12.94 3.60
C ASP A 50 15.40 -12.07 2.33
N ILE A 51 15.16 -10.78 2.50
CA ILE A 51 15.27 -9.83 1.38
C ILE A 51 16.76 -9.54 1.18
N ILE A 52 17.32 -10.00 0.07
CA ILE A 52 18.69 -9.68 -0.33
C ILE A 52 18.68 -8.33 -1.04
N MET A 53 19.41 -7.38 -0.47
CA MET A 53 19.56 -6.05 -1.04
C MET A 53 20.92 -5.89 -1.70
N GLU A 54 20.94 -5.70 -3.02
CA GLU A 54 22.14 -5.42 -3.79
C GLU A 54 22.40 -3.91 -3.78
N LEU A 55 23.44 -3.47 -3.09
CA LEU A 55 23.78 -2.05 -3.00
C LEU A 55 24.50 -1.53 -4.25
N ASP A 56 25.27 -2.38 -4.91
CA ASP A 56 25.95 -2.04 -6.16
C ASP A 56 24.90 -1.69 -7.24
N GLY A 57 25.09 -0.56 -7.91
CA GLY A 57 24.18 -0.11 -8.98
C GLY A 57 22.76 0.25 -8.52
N ILE A 58 22.49 0.42 -7.21
CA ILE A 58 21.16 0.76 -6.71
C ILE A 58 20.63 2.08 -7.28
N GLN A 59 21.52 3.02 -7.60
CA GLN A 59 21.17 4.31 -8.20
C GLN A 59 20.58 4.15 -9.60
N ASP A 60 21.06 3.17 -10.36
CA ASP A 60 20.59 2.89 -11.72
C ASP A 60 19.23 2.19 -11.73
N ARG A 61 18.82 1.64 -10.58
CA ARG A 61 17.54 0.97 -10.38
C ARG A 61 16.46 1.85 -9.74
N ILE A 62 16.66 3.18 -9.76
CA ILE A 62 15.66 4.15 -9.30
C ILE A 62 14.77 4.54 -10.46
N VAL A 63 13.46 4.34 -10.32
CA VAL A 63 12.45 4.67 -11.35
C VAL A 63 11.43 5.62 -10.79
N ARG A 64 11.12 6.68 -11.54
CA ARG A 64 10.01 7.56 -11.23
C ARG A 64 8.71 6.89 -11.66
N LEU A 65 7.80 6.68 -10.71
CA LEU A 65 6.53 6.00 -10.95
C LEU A 65 5.41 6.97 -11.37
N THR A 66 5.46 8.23 -10.93
CA THR A 66 4.43 9.22 -11.27
C THR A 66 4.79 9.96 -12.58
N PRO A 67 3.88 10.01 -13.58
CA PRO A 67 4.20 10.60 -14.89
C PRO A 67 4.34 12.12 -14.84
N ASN A 68 3.55 12.79 -14.01
CA ASN A 68 3.48 14.24 -13.95
C ASN A 68 4.13 14.81 -12.68
N SER A 69 4.64 16.03 -12.79
CA SER A 69 5.07 16.81 -11.63
C SER A 69 3.85 17.47 -11.00
N SER A 70 3.63 17.23 -9.71
CA SER A 70 2.51 17.77 -8.94
C SER A 70 2.87 17.77 -7.46
N THR A 71 2.07 18.44 -6.65
CA THR A 71 2.19 18.29 -5.21
C THR A 71 1.67 16.91 -4.84
N LEU A 72 2.58 16.04 -4.40
CA LEU A 72 2.25 14.69 -3.97
C LEU A 72 1.96 14.66 -2.47
N GLY A 73 0.92 13.96 -2.10
CA GLY A 73 0.64 13.59 -0.71
C GLY A 73 1.12 12.17 -0.40
N THR A 74 0.22 11.34 0.09
CA THR A 74 0.52 9.95 0.43
C THR A 74 0.45 9.06 -0.82
N ALA A 75 1.28 8.02 -0.85
CA ALA A 75 1.29 7.01 -1.90
C ALA A 75 1.43 5.61 -1.28
N ILE A 76 0.77 4.62 -1.90
CA ILE A 76 0.86 3.21 -1.51
C ILE A 76 0.83 2.31 -2.74
N ILE A 77 1.65 1.28 -2.73
CA ILE A 77 1.67 0.26 -3.79
C ILE A 77 0.87 -0.95 -3.31
N ASP A 78 0.12 -1.57 -4.21
CA ASP A 78 -0.61 -2.79 -3.90
C ASP A 78 0.35 -3.96 -3.58
N GLN A 79 -0.18 -5.01 -2.95
CA GLN A 79 0.63 -6.17 -2.55
C GLN A 79 1.26 -6.92 -3.73
N LYS A 80 0.74 -6.75 -4.94
CA LYS A 80 1.25 -7.38 -6.16
C LYS A 80 2.33 -6.54 -6.85
N GLY A 81 2.50 -5.26 -6.44
CA GLY A 81 3.38 -4.33 -7.13
C GLY A 81 2.91 -3.91 -8.51
N GLU A 82 1.61 -4.05 -8.79
CA GLU A 82 1.02 -3.76 -10.11
C GLU A 82 0.39 -2.36 -10.16
N ASN A 83 -0.14 -1.88 -9.05
CA ASN A 83 -0.84 -0.61 -8.96
C ASN A 83 -0.27 0.29 -7.87
N LEU A 84 -0.09 1.55 -8.21
CA LEU A 84 0.23 2.62 -7.28
C LEU A 84 -1.02 3.49 -7.08
N TYR A 85 -1.40 3.70 -5.83
CA TYR A 85 -2.42 4.66 -5.44
C TYR A 85 -1.73 5.85 -4.79
N TYR A 86 -2.07 7.05 -5.19
CA TYR A 86 -1.44 8.25 -4.66
C TYR A 86 -2.40 9.43 -4.66
N SER A 87 -2.23 10.32 -3.70
CA SER A 87 -2.92 11.60 -3.69
C SER A 87 -2.04 12.68 -4.32
N ALA A 88 -2.61 13.48 -5.19
CA ALA A 88 -1.91 14.56 -5.86
C ALA A 88 -2.81 15.74 -6.15
N ALA A 89 -2.26 16.94 -6.04
CA ALA A 89 -2.93 18.18 -6.43
C ALA A 89 -2.37 18.65 -7.77
N PHE A 90 -3.22 18.64 -8.81
CA PHE A 90 -2.89 19.19 -10.13
C PHE A 90 -3.44 20.60 -10.32
N GLU A 91 -4.67 20.85 -9.87
CA GLU A 91 -5.33 22.16 -9.99
C GLU A 91 -5.75 22.70 -8.63
N LYS A 92 -6.88 22.21 -8.12
CA LYS A 92 -7.44 22.62 -6.84
C LYS A 92 -7.76 21.41 -5.98
N GLY A 93 -7.07 21.33 -4.82
CA GLY A 93 -7.28 20.25 -3.85
C GLY A 93 -6.51 18.98 -4.19
N MET A 94 -6.56 18.03 -3.27
CA MET A 94 -5.89 16.73 -3.40
C MET A 94 -6.89 15.70 -3.93
N ASP A 95 -6.56 15.12 -5.06
CA ASP A 95 -7.33 14.07 -5.73
C ASP A 95 -6.64 12.73 -5.56
N LEU A 96 -7.42 11.65 -5.60
CA LEU A 96 -6.91 10.29 -5.52
C LEU A 96 -6.76 9.70 -6.92
N TRP A 97 -5.55 9.25 -7.20
CA TRP A 97 -5.15 8.70 -8.48
C TRP A 97 -4.69 7.25 -8.33
N LYS A 98 -4.90 6.48 -9.37
CA LYS A 98 -4.37 5.14 -9.55
C LYS A 98 -3.51 5.12 -10.81
N ILE A 99 -2.34 4.51 -10.74
CA ILE A 99 -1.54 4.18 -11.92
C ILE A 99 -1.26 2.69 -11.96
N GLU A 100 -1.50 2.09 -13.12
CA GLU A 100 -1.04 0.75 -13.45
C GLU A 100 0.42 0.83 -13.87
N LEU A 101 1.33 0.33 -13.03
CA LEU A 101 2.77 0.57 -13.17
C LEU A 101 3.35 0.04 -14.48
N ARG A 102 2.82 -1.06 -15.02
CA ARG A 102 3.31 -1.65 -16.26
C ARG A 102 2.82 -0.92 -17.51
N ASN A 103 1.53 -0.64 -17.57
CA ASN A 103 0.91 0.04 -18.72
C ASN A 103 1.05 1.55 -18.65
N LYS A 104 1.53 2.08 -17.51
CA LYS A 104 1.57 3.52 -17.22
C LYS A 104 0.22 4.21 -17.39
N ASN A 105 -0.87 3.43 -17.23
CA ASN A 105 -2.23 3.94 -17.35
C ASN A 105 -2.64 4.65 -16.06
N VAL A 106 -2.92 5.94 -16.18
CA VAL A 106 -3.29 6.79 -15.04
C VAL A 106 -4.79 7.01 -15.03
N LYS A 107 -5.43 6.76 -13.90
CA LYS A 107 -6.87 6.94 -13.71
C LYS A 107 -7.13 7.78 -12.46
N LEU A 108 -7.95 8.81 -12.62
CA LEU A 108 -8.53 9.54 -11.49
C LEU A 108 -9.60 8.64 -10.85
N LEU A 109 -9.47 8.34 -9.56
CA LEU A 109 -10.44 7.56 -8.81
C LEU A 109 -11.46 8.48 -8.14
N ASN A 110 -10.99 9.45 -7.35
CA ASN A 110 -11.86 10.33 -6.59
C ASN A 110 -11.27 11.73 -6.50
N LYS A 111 -12.15 12.74 -6.62
CA LYS A 111 -11.78 14.16 -6.46
C LYS A 111 -11.93 14.60 -5.01
N GLY A 112 -11.08 15.55 -4.61
CA GLY A 112 -11.25 16.27 -3.35
C GLY A 112 -11.13 15.39 -2.10
N VAL A 113 -10.27 14.38 -2.11
CA VAL A 113 -10.06 13.50 -0.94
C VAL A 113 -9.33 14.20 0.22
N GLY A 114 -8.70 15.34 -0.05
CA GLY A 114 -7.91 16.08 0.93
C GLY A 114 -6.60 15.39 1.29
N ASN A 115 -6.00 15.82 2.41
CA ASN A 115 -4.81 15.17 2.95
C ASN A 115 -5.24 13.91 3.70
N VAL A 116 -4.93 12.76 3.15
CA VAL A 116 -5.28 11.44 3.69
C VAL A 116 -4.04 10.55 3.74
N TYR A 117 -4.01 9.66 4.73
CA TYR A 117 -3.07 8.54 4.77
C TYR A 117 -3.76 7.30 4.22
N PHE A 118 -2.99 6.48 3.54
CA PHE A 118 -3.48 5.24 2.96
C PHE A 118 -2.98 4.05 3.75
N GLU A 119 -3.89 3.12 4.02
CA GLU A 119 -3.58 1.83 4.60
C GLU A 119 -4.24 0.74 3.76
N ILE A 120 -3.49 -0.26 3.33
CA ILE A 120 -4.03 -1.35 2.53
C ILE A 120 -4.43 -2.51 3.44
N SER A 121 -5.59 -3.11 3.18
CA SER A 121 -6.04 -4.30 3.91
C SER A 121 -5.13 -5.50 3.63
N LYS A 122 -5.06 -6.44 4.57
CA LYS A 122 -4.24 -7.67 4.44
C LYS A 122 -4.58 -8.52 3.21
N ASP A 123 -5.81 -8.44 2.75
CA ASP A 123 -6.26 -9.16 1.54
C ASP A 123 -6.02 -8.37 0.24
N GLY A 124 -5.52 -7.14 0.33
CA GLY A 124 -5.25 -6.25 -0.81
C GLY A 124 -6.50 -5.75 -1.54
N LYS A 125 -7.71 -6.06 -1.05
CA LYS A 125 -8.97 -5.71 -1.73
C LYS A 125 -9.48 -4.32 -1.38
N SER A 126 -9.06 -3.79 -0.25
CA SER A 126 -9.53 -2.52 0.26
C SER A 126 -8.38 -1.62 0.67
N ILE A 127 -8.57 -0.33 0.48
CA ILE A 127 -7.65 0.71 0.92
C ILE A 127 -8.43 1.62 1.87
N PHE A 128 -7.90 1.83 3.07
CA PHE A 128 -8.45 2.75 4.04
C PHE A 128 -7.83 4.13 3.84
N LEU A 129 -8.67 5.14 3.80
CA LEU A 129 -8.28 6.54 3.73
C LEU A 129 -8.54 7.15 5.10
N LEU A 130 -7.45 7.56 5.75
CA LEU A 130 -7.45 8.13 7.09
C LEU A 130 -7.14 9.63 6.98
N GLY A 131 -8.12 10.45 7.24
CA GLY A 131 -8.03 11.90 7.21
C GLY A 131 -9.05 12.52 8.16
N SER A 132 -9.66 13.63 7.76
CA SER A 132 -10.78 14.22 8.51
C SER A 132 -11.97 13.26 8.65
N ARG A 133 -12.07 12.28 7.77
CA ARG A 133 -13.04 11.18 7.79
C ARG A 133 -12.31 9.87 7.54
N ILE A 134 -12.81 8.80 8.15
CA ILE A 134 -12.33 7.46 7.86
C ILE A 134 -13.20 6.89 6.74
N GLN A 135 -12.57 6.45 5.66
CA GLN A 135 -13.25 5.90 4.51
C GLN A 135 -12.58 4.61 4.07
N LYS A 136 -13.37 3.69 3.56
CA LYS A 136 -12.90 2.45 2.92
C LYS A 136 -13.11 2.59 1.43
N MET A 137 -12.07 2.32 0.65
CA MET A 137 -12.13 2.25 -0.80
C MET A 137 -11.98 0.81 -1.26
N ASP A 138 -12.79 0.41 -2.21
CA ASP A 138 -12.57 -0.82 -2.94
C ASP A 138 -11.45 -0.62 -3.98
N ALA A 139 -10.39 -1.43 -3.91
CA ALA A 139 -9.20 -1.27 -4.72
C ALA A 139 -9.44 -1.49 -6.23
N ALA A 140 -10.45 -2.29 -6.59
CA ALA A 140 -10.77 -2.59 -7.98
C ALA A 140 -11.62 -1.48 -8.61
N SER A 141 -12.70 -1.08 -7.95
CA SER A 141 -13.66 -0.10 -8.49
C SER A 141 -13.33 1.35 -8.14
N GLY A 142 -12.56 1.60 -7.08
CA GLY A 142 -12.30 2.94 -6.53
C GLY A 142 -13.49 3.52 -5.75
N LYS A 143 -14.53 2.72 -5.47
CA LYS A 143 -15.71 3.18 -4.73
C LYS A 143 -15.37 3.46 -3.27
N LEU A 144 -15.62 4.69 -2.83
CA LEU A 144 -15.48 5.10 -1.44
C LEU A 144 -16.74 4.80 -0.63
N THR A 145 -16.55 4.28 0.55
CA THR A 145 -17.61 4.04 1.55
C THR A 145 -17.15 4.66 2.87
N PRO A 146 -17.92 5.61 3.44
CA PRO A 146 -17.57 6.18 4.73
C PRO A 146 -17.72 5.13 5.84
N ILE A 147 -16.83 5.18 6.82
CA ILE A 147 -16.91 4.37 8.04
C ILE A 147 -17.41 5.30 9.14
N SER A 148 -18.62 5.04 9.61
CA SER A 148 -19.19 5.74 10.77
C SER A 148 -18.61 5.14 12.04
N TYR A 149 -18.18 5.99 12.95
CA TYR A 149 -17.77 5.60 14.28
C TYR A 149 -18.37 6.57 15.28
N ASN A 150 -18.85 6.06 16.38
CA ASN A 150 -19.25 6.82 17.55
C ASN A 150 -18.30 6.49 18.67
N THR A 151 -17.91 7.50 19.41
CA THR A 151 -17.15 7.33 20.65
C THR A 151 -17.81 8.16 21.73
N ASP A 152 -18.05 7.55 22.86
CA ASP A 152 -18.53 8.23 24.05
C ASP A 152 -17.31 8.61 24.88
N LEU A 153 -17.22 9.88 25.27
CA LEU A 153 -16.21 10.39 26.15
C LEU A 153 -16.84 10.66 27.53
N GLU A 154 -16.51 9.84 28.49
CA GLU A 154 -16.87 10.12 29.88
C GLU A 154 -15.84 11.09 30.49
N MET A 155 -16.30 12.26 30.89
CA MET A 155 -15.47 13.26 31.54
C MET A 155 -15.88 13.40 33.01
N ASN A 156 -14.95 13.17 33.93
CA ASN A 156 -15.16 13.52 35.32
C ASN A 156 -14.80 15.00 35.52
N LEU A 157 -15.81 15.85 35.41
CA LEU A 157 -15.66 17.31 35.52
C LEU A 157 -15.09 17.76 36.88
N ALA A 158 -15.32 17.01 37.96
CA ALA A 158 -14.77 17.34 39.28
C ALA A 158 -13.25 17.12 39.28
N ALA A 159 -12.79 15.97 38.81
CA ALA A 159 -11.36 15.65 38.72
C ALA A 159 -10.63 16.57 37.71
N GLU A 160 -11.30 16.93 36.59
CA GLU A 160 -10.74 17.86 35.62
C GLU A 160 -10.51 19.26 36.24
N ARG A 161 -11.49 19.77 36.96
CA ARG A 161 -11.36 21.08 37.66
C ARG A 161 -10.26 21.07 38.70
N GLU A 162 -10.14 19.98 39.45
CA GLU A 162 -9.07 19.80 40.43
C GLU A 162 -7.69 19.79 39.74
N ALA A 163 -7.54 19.04 38.69
CA ALA A 163 -6.31 19.01 37.89
C ALA A 163 -5.95 20.37 37.28
N MET A 164 -6.95 21.10 36.75
CA MET A 164 -6.74 22.45 36.25
C MET A 164 -6.31 23.42 37.34
N PHE A 165 -6.92 23.35 38.53
CA PHE A 165 -6.54 24.18 39.64
C PHE A 165 -5.11 23.91 40.09
N GLU A 166 -4.74 22.63 40.25
CA GLU A 166 -3.37 22.26 40.62
C GLU A 166 -2.35 22.70 39.54
N HIS A 167 -2.71 22.59 38.26
CA HIS A 167 -1.82 23.01 37.19
C HIS A 167 -1.54 24.52 37.23
N VAL A 168 -2.58 25.32 37.42
CA VAL A 168 -2.43 26.79 37.53
C VAL A 168 -1.63 27.16 38.78
N TYR A 169 -1.92 26.50 39.92
CA TYR A 169 -1.21 26.78 41.20
C TYR A 169 0.29 26.42 41.14
N LYS A 170 0.66 25.38 40.39
CA LYS A 170 2.06 24.98 40.22
C LYS A 170 2.84 25.87 39.24
N GLN A 171 2.15 26.67 38.43
CA GLN A 171 2.78 27.59 37.49
C GLN A 171 3.00 29.03 38.04
N GLN A 172 2.48 29.34 39.22
CA GLN A 172 2.78 30.57 39.95
C GLN A 172 4.01 30.38 40.85
#